data_56ce9ca7bfad1ce7fa47e303beb705b7
#
_entry.id   56ce9ca7bfad1ce7fa47e303beb705b7
#
_cell.length_a   1.000
_cell.length_b   1.000
_cell.length_c   1.000
_cell.angle_alpha   90.00
_cell.angle_beta   90.00
_cell.angle_gamma   90.00
#
_symmetry.space_group_name_H-M   'P 1'
#
loop_
_entity.id
_entity.type
_entity.pdbx_description
1 polymer ?
#
loop_
_entity_poly.entity_id
_entity_poly.type
_entity_poly.pdbx_seq_one_letter_code
_entity_poly.pdbx_strand_id
1 'polypeptide(L)'
;MKNYTQVYVKNSFEAAETYCKAFGAEITREFKNEDNTAYEHCELSVNGEGFFALAEAKNPCDISIVHKYKWETMTFNAFEMGTEEAVHNAFQVLSAGGVVLEPIGELPWSKCCATIIDKYGVCWWIAS
;
A
#
# COMPACT_ATOMS: atom_id res chain seq x y z
N MET A 1 -9.41 9.82 -20.56
CA MET A 1 -9.38 8.59 -19.75
C MET A 1 -8.44 8.76 -18.57
N LYS A 2 -8.84 8.31 -17.39
CA LYS A 2 -7.99 8.30 -16.19
C LYS A 2 -7.88 6.87 -15.69
N ASN A 3 -6.74 6.51 -15.13
CA ASN A 3 -6.54 5.25 -14.45
C ASN A 3 -6.46 5.52 -12.94
N TYR A 4 -7.28 4.81 -12.17
CA TYR A 4 -7.31 4.94 -10.72
C TYR A 4 -7.37 3.53 -10.12
N THR A 5 -6.43 3.24 -9.25
CA THR A 5 -6.28 1.91 -8.67
C THR A 5 -7.11 1.77 -7.40
N GLN A 6 -7.78 0.65 -7.24
CA GLN A 6 -8.42 0.26 -5.99
C GLN A 6 -7.87 -1.09 -5.54
N VAL A 7 -7.51 -1.16 -4.27
CA VAL A 7 -7.08 -2.40 -3.63
C VAL A 7 -8.19 -2.95 -2.74
N TYR A 8 -8.25 -4.25 -2.62
CA TYR A 8 -9.19 -4.94 -1.75
C TYR A 8 -8.43 -5.58 -0.62
N VAL A 9 -8.76 -5.19 0.61
CA VAL A 9 -8.01 -5.58 1.81
C VAL A 9 -8.96 -6.04 2.90
N LYS A 10 -8.52 -6.96 3.73
CA LYS A 10 -9.22 -7.30 4.96
C LYS A 10 -8.85 -6.29 6.05
N ASN A 11 -9.82 -5.92 6.90
CA ASN A 11 -9.66 -4.87 7.91
C ASN A 11 -9.35 -3.51 7.29
N SER A 12 -10.22 -3.06 6.41
CA SER A 12 -10.03 -1.84 5.62
C SER A 12 -9.85 -0.57 6.47
N PHE A 13 -10.46 -0.48 7.64
CA PHE A 13 -10.24 0.67 8.54
C PHE A 13 -8.79 0.73 9.01
N GLU A 14 -8.24 -0.39 9.47
CA GLU A 14 -6.84 -0.48 9.89
C GLU A 14 -5.89 -0.25 8.70
N ALA A 15 -6.21 -0.83 7.54
CA ALA A 15 -5.40 -0.65 6.34
C ALA A 15 -5.30 0.81 5.92
N ALA A 16 -6.42 1.55 5.94
CA ALA A 16 -6.42 2.97 5.62
C ALA A 16 -5.50 3.76 6.56
N GLU A 17 -5.55 3.50 7.86
CA GLU A 17 -4.65 4.13 8.83
C GLU A 17 -3.18 3.78 8.56
N THR A 18 -2.90 2.53 8.23
CA THR A 18 -1.56 2.06 7.89
C THR A 18 -1.00 2.81 6.68
N TYR A 19 -1.80 2.95 5.62
CA TYR A 19 -1.37 3.67 4.42
C TYR A 19 -1.21 5.17 4.65
N CYS A 20 -2.06 5.76 5.49
CA CYS A 20 -1.86 7.15 5.91
C CYS A 20 -0.53 7.35 6.63
N LYS A 21 -0.15 6.42 7.51
CA LYS A 21 1.15 6.46 8.22
C LYS A 21 2.33 6.21 7.27
N ALA A 22 2.18 5.27 6.33
CA ALA A 22 3.25 4.91 5.42
C ALA A 22 3.60 6.03 4.44
N PHE A 23 2.58 6.71 3.91
CA PHE A 23 2.74 7.64 2.78
C PHE A 23 2.45 9.09 3.12
N GLY A 24 2.05 9.40 4.35
CA GLY A 24 1.57 10.75 4.67
C GLY A 24 0.26 11.07 3.95
N ALA A 25 -0.55 10.06 3.68
CA ALA A 25 -1.80 10.21 2.97
C ALA A 25 -2.92 10.69 3.88
N GLU A 26 -3.95 11.25 3.26
CA GLU A 26 -5.19 11.67 3.90
C GLU A 26 -6.38 10.96 3.27
N ILE A 27 -7.38 10.63 4.09
CA ILE A 27 -8.66 10.13 3.60
C ILE A 27 -9.47 11.32 3.07
N THR A 28 -9.83 11.28 1.79
CA THR A 28 -10.56 12.36 1.12
C THR A 28 -12.01 12.02 0.82
N ARG A 29 -12.33 10.76 0.67
CA ARG A 29 -13.71 10.27 0.54
C ARG A 29 -13.84 8.92 1.22
N GLU A 30 -14.94 8.72 1.93
CA GLU A 30 -15.19 7.44 2.58
C GLU A 30 -16.67 7.07 2.51
N PHE A 31 -16.92 5.81 2.19
CA PHE A 31 -18.22 5.18 2.20
C PHE A 31 -18.13 3.92 3.04
N LYS A 32 -18.76 3.95 4.20
CA LYS A 32 -18.75 2.82 5.14
C LYS A 32 -19.93 1.88 4.85
N ASN A 33 -19.76 0.62 5.24
CA ASN A 33 -20.86 -0.33 5.22
C ASN A 33 -21.94 0.05 6.26
N GLU A 34 -23.10 -0.62 6.22
CA GLU A 34 -24.21 -0.32 7.13
C GLU A 34 -23.82 -0.43 8.60
N ASP A 35 -22.95 -1.39 8.95
CA ASP A 35 -22.54 -1.64 10.33
C ASP A 35 -21.43 -0.72 10.82
N ASN A 36 -20.89 0.16 9.99
CA ASN A 36 -19.71 0.97 10.26
C ASN A 36 -18.49 0.17 10.72
N THR A 37 -18.28 -1.01 10.12
CA THR A 37 -17.18 -1.91 10.47
C THR A 37 -16.10 -1.99 9.41
N ALA A 38 -16.39 -1.53 8.20
CA ALA A 38 -15.50 -1.61 7.06
C ALA A 38 -15.83 -0.54 6.02
N TYR A 39 -14.86 -0.27 5.13
CA TYR A 39 -15.10 0.60 3.97
C TYR A 39 -15.66 -0.19 2.80
N GLU A 40 -16.75 0.27 2.23
CA GLU A 40 -17.16 -0.13 0.89
C GLU A 40 -16.30 0.56 -0.17
N HIS A 41 -15.85 1.77 0.13
CA HIS A 41 -14.95 2.54 -0.72
C HIS A 41 -14.30 3.65 0.10
N CYS A 42 -12.98 3.78 0.00
CA CYS A 42 -12.23 4.83 0.69
C CYS A 42 -11.13 5.34 -0.26
N GLU A 43 -11.09 6.65 -0.47
CA GLU A 43 -10.09 7.30 -1.32
C GLU A 43 -9.04 7.99 -0.48
N LEU A 44 -7.77 7.75 -0.83
CA LEU A 44 -6.61 8.37 -0.22
C LEU A 44 -5.94 9.34 -1.17
N SER A 45 -5.45 10.44 -0.63
CA SER A 45 -4.70 11.46 -1.37
C SER A 45 -3.40 11.80 -0.65
N VAL A 46 -2.40 12.19 -1.43
CA VAL A 46 -1.12 12.69 -0.92
C VAL A 46 -0.90 14.07 -1.51
N ASN A 47 -0.64 15.06 -0.66
CA ASN A 47 -0.46 16.46 -1.08
C ASN A 47 -1.61 16.99 -1.97
N GLY A 48 -2.84 16.58 -1.68
CA GLY A 48 -4.01 17.02 -2.43
C GLY A 48 -4.28 16.28 -3.73
N GLU A 49 -3.41 15.36 -4.13
CA GLU A 49 -3.59 14.54 -5.33
C GLU A 49 -4.07 13.15 -4.97
N GLY A 50 -5.03 12.64 -5.74
CA GLY A 50 -5.53 11.27 -5.58
C GLY A 50 -4.41 10.26 -5.72
N PHE A 51 -4.31 9.34 -4.76
CA PHE A 51 -3.26 8.34 -4.71
C PHE A 51 -3.80 6.96 -5.09
N PHE A 52 -4.68 6.41 -4.29
CA PHE A 52 -5.41 5.18 -4.62
C PHE A 52 -6.65 5.05 -3.73
N ALA A 53 -7.51 4.08 -4.04
CA ALA A 53 -8.65 3.72 -3.20
C ALA A 53 -8.50 2.33 -2.61
N LEU A 54 -9.23 2.08 -1.53
CA LEU A 54 -9.32 0.75 -0.93
C LEU A 54 -10.76 0.41 -0.55
N ALA A 55 -11.04 -0.86 -0.50
CA ALA A 55 -12.34 -1.40 -0.06
C ALA A 55 -12.12 -2.71 0.71
N GLU A 56 -13.10 -3.09 1.53
CA GLU A 56 -13.05 -4.36 2.25
C GLU A 56 -13.10 -5.53 1.27
N ALA A 57 -12.16 -6.45 1.39
CA ALA A 57 -12.11 -7.65 0.57
C ALA A 57 -13.11 -8.69 1.02
N LYS A 58 -13.88 -9.23 0.10
CA LYS A 58 -14.73 -10.40 0.35
C LYS A 58 -13.90 -11.69 0.38
N ASN A 59 -12.88 -11.75 -0.48
CA ASN A 59 -11.96 -12.88 -0.60
C ASN A 59 -10.53 -12.37 -0.49
N PRO A 60 -10.01 -12.12 0.73
CA PRO A 60 -8.69 -11.54 0.91
C PRO A 60 -7.59 -12.48 0.44
N CYS A 61 -6.48 -11.90 -0.03
CA CYS A 61 -5.29 -12.65 -0.40
C CYS A 61 -4.68 -13.32 0.82
N ASP A 62 -4.27 -14.58 0.65
CA ASP A 62 -3.45 -15.25 1.65
C ASP A 62 -1.97 -14.94 1.39
N ILE A 63 -1.43 -14.01 2.15
CA ILE A 63 -0.04 -13.56 2.00
C ILE A 63 0.96 -14.71 2.22
N SER A 64 0.60 -15.73 3.01
CA SER A 64 1.49 -16.88 3.22
C SER A 64 1.70 -17.69 1.94
N ILE A 65 0.68 -17.78 1.12
CA ILE A 65 0.77 -18.44 -0.20
C ILE A 65 1.65 -17.63 -1.13
N VAL A 66 1.47 -16.32 -1.19
CA VAL A 66 2.29 -15.42 -2.01
C VAL A 66 3.75 -15.53 -1.60
N HIS A 67 4.05 -15.51 -0.30
CA HIS A 67 5.41 -15.66 0.22
C HIS A 67 6.01 -17.02 -0.16
N LYS A 68 5.26 -18.11 0.04
CA LYS A 68 5.73 -19.47 -0.21
C LYS A 68 6.10 -19.70 -1.67
N TYR A 69 5.29 -19.18 -2.59
CA TYR A 69 5.51 -19.38 -4.03
C TYR A 69 6.23 -18.21 -4.69
N LYS A 70 6.50 -17.13 -3.96
CA LYS A 70 7.17 -15.92 -4.47
C LYS A 70 6.50 -15.36 -5.72
N TRP A 71 5.17 -15.33 -5.71
CA TRP A 71 4.41 -14.82 -6.84
C TRP A 71 4.62 -13.32 -6.99
N GLU A 72 5.14 -12.98 -8.15
CA GLU A 72 5.20 -11.58 -8.59
C GLU A 72 4.07 -11.38 -9.59
N THR A 73 3.15 -10.49 -9.28
CA THR A 73 2.04 -10.17 -10.16
C THR A 73 2.13 -8.71 -10.59
N MET A 74 1.78 -7.82 -9.72
CA MET A 74 1.72 -6.40 -10.01
C MET A 74 2.18 -5.63 -8.77
N THR A 75 2.97 -4.60 -8.98
CA THR A 75 3.33 -3.66 -7.92
C THR A 75 2.55 -2.37 -8.05
N PHE A 76 2.17 -1.81 -6.91
CA PHE A 76 1.76 -0.43 -6.80
C PHE A 76 3.00 0.40 -6.55
N ASN A 77 3.31 1.31 -7.45
CA ASN A 77 4.55 2.08 -7.40
C ASN A 77 4.29 3.41 -6.71
N ALA A 78 4.80 3.55 -5.50
CA ALA A 78 4.88 4.82 -4.79
C ALA A 78 6.29 5.38 -4.98
N PHE A 79 6.47 6.25 -5.92
CA PHE A 79 7.78 6.80 -6.30
C PHE A 79 7.78 8.33 -6.24
N GLU A 80 8.96 8.91 -6.38
CA GLU A 80 9.15 10.35 -6.17
C GLU A 80 8.67 10.79 -4.78
N MET A 81 8.99 9.96 -3.77
CA MET A 81 8.60 10.23 -2.38
C MET A 81 9.38 11.40 -1.76
N GLY A 82 10.31 11.95 -2.49
CA GLY A 82 11.03 13.17 -2.16
C GLY A 82 12.29 12.96 -1.33
N THR A 83 12.30 12.06 -0.37
CA THR A 83 13.46 11.81 0.50
C THR A 83 13.65 10.33 0.76
N GLU A 84 14.88 9.92 1.04
CA GLU A 84 15.17 8.56 1.49
C GLU A 84 14.51 8.25 2.84
N GLU A 85 14.39 9.26 3.71
CA GLU A 85 13.70 9.11 4.98
C GLU A 85 12.23 8.71 4.80
N ALA A 86 11.54 9.30 3.82
CA ALA A 86 10.16 8.92 3.49
C ALA A 86 10.07 7.46 3.04
N VAL A 87 11.02 6.98 2.24
CA VAL A 87 11.11 5.58 1.83
C VAL A 87 11.35 4.67 3.04
N HIS A 88 12.28 5.03 3.92
CA HIS A 88 12.55 4.26 5.15
C HIS A 88 11.33 4.19 6.06
N ASN A 89 10.60 5.30 6.22
CA ASN A 89 9.36 5.32 7.01
C ASN A 89 8.30 4.38 6.40
N ALA A 90 8.06 4.51 5.11
CA ALA A 90 7.10 3.64 4.41
C ALA A 90 7.50 2.16 4.49
N PHE A 91 8.79 1.86 4.31
CA PHE A 91 9.33 0.51 4.44
C PHE A 91 9.04 -0.06 5.83
N GLN A 92 9.32 0.69 6.88
CA GLN A 92 9.13 0.25 8.25
C GLN A 92 7.64 -0.03 8.54
N VAL A 93 6.74 0.84 8.09
CA VAL A 93 5.30 0.67 8.30
C VAL A 93 4.75 -0.50 7.50
N LEU A 94 5.08 -0.59 6.21
CA LEU A 94 4.52 -1.60 5.31
C LEU A 94 5.10 -3.00 5.55
N SER A 95 6.36 -3.11 5.96
CA SER A 95 6.98 -4.41 6.20
C SER A 95 6.51 -5.08 7.50
N ALA A 96 5.91 -4.34 8.41
CA ALA A 96 5.39 -4.88 9.66
C ALA A 96 4.25 -5.88 9.40
N GLY A 97 4.48 -7.15 9.71
CA GLY A 97 3.53 -8.23 9.43
C GLY A 97 3.44 -8.62 7.96
N GLY A 98 4.25 -8.02 7.11
CA GLY A 98 4.33 -8.29 5.68
C GLY A 98 5.55 -9.14 5.30
N VAL A 99 5.91 -9.09 4.03
CA VAL A 99 7.05 -9.81 3.45
C VAL A 99 7.91 -8.85 2.65
N VAL A 100 9.19 -8.80 2.97
CA VAL A 100 10.16 -8.04 2.17
C VAL A 100 10.63 -8.92 1.01
N LEU A 101 10.28 -8.53 -0.22
CA LEU A 101 10.77 -9.20 -1.42
C LEU A 101 12.17 -8.69 -1.78
N GLU A 102 12.34 -7.38 -1.77
CA GLU A 102 13.63 -6.74 -1.95
C GLU A 102 13.84 -5.67 -0.88
N PRO A 103 14.91 -5.77 -0.08
CA PRO A 103 15.19 -4.79 0.97
C PRO A 103 15.55 -3.44 0.38
N ILE A 104 15.57 -2.40 1.22
CA ILE A 104 16.01 -1.08 0.79
C ILE A 104 17.40 -1.18 0.16
N GLY A 105 17.53 -0.63 -1.04
CA GLY A 105 18.77 -0.64 -1.79
C GLY A 105 18.72 0.32 -2.97
N GLU A 106 19.78 0.28 -3.76
CA GLU A 106 19.93 1.09 -4.95
C GLU A 106 19.72 0.24 -6.20
N LEU A 107 19.00 0.81 -7.16
CA LEU A 107 18.84 0.27 -8.51
C LEU A 107 19.34 1.30 -9.52
N PRO A 108 19.61 0.92 -10.78
CA PRO A 108 20.06 1.87 -11.80
C PRO A 108 19.13 3.09 -11.99
N TRP A 109 17.85 2.94 -11.69
CA TRP A 109 16.82 3.98 -11.86
C TRP A 109 16.33 4.58 -10.54
N SER A 110 16.84 4.14 -9.39
CA SER A 110 16.46 4.68 -8.08
C SER A 110 17.57 4.50 -7.05
N LYS A 111 17.90 5.57 -6.34
CA LYS A 111 18.94 5.53 -5.29
C LYS A 111 18.48 4.84 -4.02
N CYS A 112 17.18 4.85 -3.75
CA CYS A 112 16.63 4.26 -2.54
C CYS A 112 15.24 3.71 -2.86
N CYS A 113 15.13 2.40 -2.91
CA CYS A 113 13.87 1.73 -3.20
C CYS A 113 13.79 0.36 -2.54
N ALA A 114 12.58 -0.17 -2.46
CA ALA A 114 12.31 -1.49 -1.90
C ALA A 114 11.04 -2.08 -2.50
N THR A 115 10.91 -3.40 -2.42
CA THR A 115 9.69 -4.12 -2.81
C THR A 115 9.18 -4.92 -1.63
N ILE A 116 7.92 -4.69 -1.26
CA ILE A 116 7.30 -5.27 -0.08
C ILE A 116 5.90 -5.74 -0.42
N ILE A 117 5.51 -6.91 0.11
CA ILE A 117 4.10 -7.28 0.20
C ILE A 117 3.67 -6.95 1.62
N ASP A 118 2.71 -6.05 1.79
CA ASP A 118 2.24 -5.69 3.11
C ASP A 118 1.35 -6.79 3.72
N LYS A 119 0.99 -6.65 5.00
CA LYS A 119 0.18 -7.67 5.69
C LYS A 119 -1.23 -7.82 5.12
N TYR A 120 -1.67 -6.91 4.28
CA TYR A 120 -2.97 -6.97 3.59
C TYR A 120 -2.90 -7.66 2.24
N GLY A 121 -1.71 -8.01 1.77
CA GLY A 121 -1.48 -8.69 0.50
C GLY A 121 -1.22 -7.75 -0.68
N VAL A 122 -1.02 -6.47 -0.43
CA VAL A 122 -0.70 -5.49 -1.48
C VAL A 122 0.81 -5.43 -1.70
N CYS A 123 1.23 -5.57 -2.95
CA CYS A 123 2.63 -5.50 -3.32
C CYS A 123 3.00 -4.07 -3.70
N TRP A 124 3.96 -3.50 -2.99
CA TRP A 124 4.45 -2.14 -3.16
C TRP A 124 5.88 -2.11 -3.67
N TRP A 125 6.15 -1.27 -4.66
CA TRP A 125 7.48 -0.76 -4.94
C TRP A 125 7.52 0.70 -4.48
N ILE A 126 8.40 0.99 -3.52
CA ILE A 126 8.54 2.34 -2.95
C ILE A 126 9.90 2.91 -3.31
N ALA A 127 9.96 4.19 -3.67
CA ALA A 127 11.19 4.83 -4.13
C ALA A 127 11.23 6.34 -3.84
N SER A 128 12.43 6.82 -3.56
CA SER A 128 12.68 8.27 -3.41
C SER A 128 12.61 9.02 -4.72
#